data_51e10bce413f9c5965abfd0e965ac765
#
_entry.id   51e10bce413f9c5965abfd0e965ac765
#
_cell.length_a   1.000
_cell.length_b   1.000
_cell.length_c   1.000
_cell.angle_alpha   90.00
_cell.angle_beta   90.00
_cell.angle_gamma   90.00
#
_symmetry.space_group_name_H-M   'P 1'
#
loop_
_entity.id
_entity.type
_entity.pdbx_description
1 polymer ?
#
loop_
_entity_poly.entity_id
_entity_poly.type
_entity_poly.pdbx_seq_one_letter_code
_entity_poly.pdbx_strand_id
1 'polypeptide(L)'
;MSSLALLQLVSPALPVGGFSYSEGLEVLIQSETIRDEQQLQAWLEAELSRGAIRLEAAALPSLLRALAAWSAGETAACRRVLDLDGWLLASRESAELRAQQRQMGGSLLNLLAEMGHPLPEQVALNWPAAWAWAAQALEVAESEMVEGYLYGWVANQLSAAVRLLPLGPSRAQLLQHSLLPLIKGQAEQLQRRDPRQLWTSGVGAGMAQLTHAELYSRLFRS
;
A
#
# COMPACT_ATOMS: atom_id res chain seq x y z
N MET A 1 -10.67 12.19 16.06
CA MET A 1 -11.30 12.87 14.89
C MET A 1 -10.49 12.46 13.68
N SER A 2 -11.14 11.99 12.63
CA SER A 2 -10.40 11.62 11.39
C SER A 2 -9.73 12.88 10.86
N SER A 3 -8.43 12.82 10.65
CA SER A 3 -7.64 13.96 10.16
C SER A 3 -8.03 14.27 8.71
N LEU A 4 -8.30 15.54 8.39
CA LEU A 4 -8.51 15.95 7.00
C LEU A 4 -7.29 15.61 6.12
N ALA A 5 -6.10 15.60 6.71
CA ALA A 5 -4.88 15.12 6.07
C ALA A 5 -4.98 13.65 5.65
N LEU A 6 -5.54 12.78 6.50
CA LEU A 6 -5.74 11.38 6.13
C LEU A 6 -6.71 11.24 4.95
N LEU A 7 -7.80 12.02 4.93
CA LEU A 7 -8.73 12.02 3.79
C LEU A 7 -8.05 12.45 2.49
N GLN A 8 -7.12 13.40 2.56
CA GLN A 8 -6.31 13.80 1.41
C GLN A 8 -5.39 12.64 0.94
N LEU A 9 -4.73 11.95 1.87
CA LEU A 9 -3.81 10.85 1.55
C LEU A 9 -4.52 9.62 0.95
N VAL A 10 -5.73 9.29 1.41
CA VAL A 10 -6.51 8.16 0.86
C VAL A 10 -7.36 8.54 -0.35
N SER A 11 -7.33 9.81 -0.77
CA SER A 11 -8.10 10.29 -1.91
C SER A 11 -7.66 9.64 -3.22
N PRO A 12 -8.56 9.17 -4.08
CA PRO A 12 -8.21 8.71 -5.43
C PRO A 12 -7.63 9.82 -6.31
N ALA A 13 -7.77 11.10 -5.91
CA ALA A 13 -7.17 12.25 -6.58
C ALA A 13 -5.71 12.48 -6.18
N LEU A 14 -5.15 11.73 -5.22
CA LEU A 14 -3.74 11.85 -4.86
C LEU A 14 -2.87 11.52 -6.09
N PRO A 15 -1.96 12.42 -6.53
CA PRO A 15 -1.28 12.28 -7.83
C PRO A 15 -0.08 11.33 -7.77
N VAL A 16 -0.29 10.12 -7.23
CA VAL A 16 0.74 9.07 -7.11
C VAL A 16 0.62 7.98 -8.17
N GLY A 17 -0.43 8.02 -8.99
CA GLY A 17 -0.65 7.06 -10.07
C GLY A 17 -1.12 5.67 -9.62
N GLY A 18 -1.59 5.52 -8.39
CA GLY A 18 -2.04 4.24 -7.82
C GLY A 18 -3.10 3.51 -8.68
N PHE A 19 -3.97 4.25 -9.35
CA PHE A 19 -5.00 3.71 -10.25
C PHE A 19 -4.46 2.91 -11.45
N SER A 20 -3.17 2.99 -11.73
CA SER A 20 -2.52 2.29 -12.85
C SER A 20 -2.02 0.89 -12.50
N TYR A 21 -2.24 0.43 -11.27
CA TYR A 21 -1.69 -0.81 -10.76
C TYR A 21 -2.80 -1.72 -10.21
N SER A 22 -2.71 -3.02 -10.52
CA SER A 22 -3.65 -4.05 -10.07
C SER A 22 -3.02 -5.05 -9.09
N GLU A 23 -1.71 -5.05 -8.98
CA GLU A 23 -0.93 -5.93 -8.10
C GLU A 23 -1.26 -7.42 -8.29
N GLY A 24 -1.39 -7.85 -9.55
CA GLY A 24 -1.71 -9.22 -9.92
C GLY A 24 -3.20 -9.53 -10.04
N LEU A 25 -4.11 -8.64 -9.61
CA LEU A 25 -5.56 -8.86 -9.72
C LEU A 25 -5.99 -9.04 -11.19
N GLU A 26 -5.36 -8.31 -12.14
CA GLU A 26 -5.66 -8.49 -13.57
C GLU A 26 -5.37 -9.91 -14.04
N VAL A 27 -4.26 -10.52 -13.62
CA VAL A 27 -3.94 -11.91 -13.94
C VAL A 27 -4.97 -12.87 -13.36
N LEU A 28 -5.34 -12.68 -12.09
CA LEU A 28 -6.31 -13.55 -11.41
C LEU A 28 -7.69 -13.50 -12.07
N ILE A 29 -8.07 -12.36 -12.62
CA ILE A 29 -9.34 -12.21 -13.34
C ILE A 29 -9.24 -12.78 -14.77
N GLN A 30 -8.16 -12.48 -15.51
CA GLN A 30 -7.98 -13.02 -16.86
C GLN A 30 -7.83 -14.54 -16.89
N SER A 31 -7.23 -15.13 -15.84
CA SER A 31 -7.14 -16.59 -15.65
C SER A 31 -8.42 -17.23 -15.09
N GLU A 32 -9.48 -16.45 -14.93
CA GLU A 32 -10.76 -16.88 -14.35
C GLU A 32 -10.65 -17.44 -12.92
N THR A 33 -9.57 -17.15 -12.20
CA THR A 33 -9.43 -17.49 -10.78
C THR A 33 -10.36 -16.63 -9.93
N ILE A 34 -10.56 -15.37 -10.30
CA ILE A 34 -11.57 -14.47 -9.73
C ILE A 34 -12.55 -14.09 -10.84
N ARG A 35 -13.83 -14.49 -10.70
CA ARG A 35 -14.87 -14.31 -11.72
C ARG A 35 -16.02 -13.42 -11.24
N ASP A 36 -16.15 -13.26 -9.92
CA ASP A 36 -17.29 -12.61 -9.30
C ASP A 36 -16.91 -11.84 -8.02
N GLU A 37 -17.88 -11.12 -7.48
CA GLU A 37 -17.75 -10.33 -6.26
C GLU A 37 -17.37 -11.16 -5.04
N GLN A 38 -17.91 -12.39 -4.91
CA GLN A 38 -17.67 -13.24 -3.75
C GLN A 38 -16.21 -13.72 -3.73
N GLN A 39 -15.68 -14.12 -4.88
CA GLN A 39 -14.29 -14.54 -5.01
C GLN A 39 -13.32 -13.35 -4.83
N LEU A 40 -13.71 -12.16 -5.33
CA LEU A 40 -12.97 -10.94 -5.09
C LEU A 40 -12.90 -10.60 -3.59
N GLN A 41 -14.02 -10.69 -2.88
CA GLN A 41 -14.08 -10.48 -1.44
C GLN A 41 -13.17 -11.45 -0.71
N ALA A 42 -13.27 -12.73 -1.00
CA ALA A 42 -12.45 -13.77 -0.37
C ALA A 42 -10.95 -13.53 -0.61
N TRP A 43 -10.58 -13.06 -1.80
CA TRP A 43 -9.19 -12.71 -2.12
C TRP A 43 -8.72 -11.49 -1.31
N LEU A 44 -9.51 -10.40 -1.25
CA LEU A 44 -9.18 -9.21 -0.45
C LEU A 44 -9.02 -9.53 1.04
N GLU A 45 -9.93 -10.37 1.60
CA GLU A 45 -9.84 -10.84 2.97
C GLU A 45 -8.59 -11.68 3.22
N ALA A 46 -8.21 -12.51 2.25
CA ALA A 46 -7.00 -13.31 2.31
C ALA A 46 -5.74 -12.44 2.29
N GLU A 47 -5.66 -11.46 1.40
CA GLU A 47 -4.52 -10.53 1.33
C GLU A 47 -4.39 -9.69 2.60
N LEU A 48 -5.49 -9.14 3.13
CA LEU A 48 -5.49 -8.43 4.41
C LEU A 48 -5.07 -9.31 5.58
N SER A 49 -5.41 -10.60 5.58
CA SER A 49 -5.17 -11.51 6.69
C SER A 49 -3.82 -12.22 6.63
N ARG A 50 -3.23 -12.42 5.44
CA ARG A 50 -2.01 -13.22 5.23
C ARG A 50 -1.16 -12.81 4.02
N GLY A 51 -1.55 -11.78 3.28
CA GLY A 51 -0.83 -11.28 2.10
C GLY A 51 0.36 -10.39 2.41
N ALA A 52 1.08 -9.98 1.36
CA ALA A 52 2.28 -9.17 1.45
C ALA A 52 2.01 -7.75 1.98
N ILE A 53 0.82 -7.20 1.78
CA ILE A 53 0.43 -5.87 2.29
C ILE A 53 0.61 -5.74 3.81
N ARG A 54 0.56 -6.87 4.54
CA ARG A 54 0.76 -6.90 6.00
C ARG A 54 2.18 -6.54 6.41
N LEU A 55 3.18 -6.90 5.60
CA LEU A 55 4.57 -6.53 5.89
C LEU A 55 4.74 -5.01 5.85
N GLU A 56 4.15 -4.38 4.86
CA GLU A 56 4.20 -2.92 4.72
C GLU A 56 3.45 -2.23 5.86
N ALA A 57 2.21 -2.64 6.13
CA ALA A 57 1.41 -2.07 7.21
C ALA A 57 2.10 -2.20 8.58
N ALA A 58 2.73 -3.35 8.87
CA ALA A 58 3.48 -3.55 10.12
C ALA A 58 4.78 -2.74 10.20
N ALA A 59 5.36 -2.37 9.06
CA ALA A 59 6.57 -1.55 9.02
C ALA A 59 6.31 -0.06 9.29
N LEU A 60 5.09 0.43 9.01
CA LEU A 60 4.76 1.85 9.10
C LEU A 60 5.09 2.48 10.47
N PRO A 61 4.77 1.89 11.63
CA PRO A 61 5.12 2.48 12.91
C PRO A 61 6.63 2.63 13.14
N SER A 62 7.41 1.66 12.66
CA SER A 62 8.87 1.71 12.77
C SER A 62 9.47 2.73 11.83
N LEU A 63 8.94 2.86 10.61
CA LEU A 63 9.29 3.91 9.66
C LEU A 63 8.95 5.28 10.21
N LEU A 64 7.74 5.47 10.76
CA LEU A 64 7.30 6.74 11.34
C LEU A 64 8.26 7.21 12.44
N ARG A 65 8.60 6.31 13.39
CA ARG A 65 9.53 6.64 14.48
C ARG A 65 10.94 6.97 13.98
N ALA A 66 11.45 6.21 12.99
CA ALA A 66 12.75 6.46 12.41
C ALA A 66 12.79 7.79 11.63
N LEU A 67 11.74 8.10 10.88
CA LEU A 67 11.58 9.36 10.14
C LEU A 67 11.49 10.56 11.09
N ALA A 68 10.74 10.43 12.21
CA ALA A 68 10.65 11.45 13.23
C ALA A 68 12.01 11.74 13.88
N ALA A 69 12.77 10.70 14.21
CA ALA A 69 14.11 10.85 14.78
C ALA A 69 15.09 11.50 13.76
N TRP A 70 14.97 11.11 12.48
CA TRP A 70 15.79 11.73 11.42
C TRP A 70 15.44 13.21 11.25
N SER A 71 14.16 13.55 11.21
CA SER A 71 13.69 14.94 11.14
C SER A 71 14.14 15.79 12.35
N ALA A 72 14.32 15.17 13.52
CA ALA A 72 14.85 15.79 14.72
C ALA A 72 16.39 15.92 14.75
N GLY A 73 17.08 15.51 13.65
CA GLY A 73 18.54 15.67 13.51
C GLY A 73 19.35 14.41 13.88
N GLU A 74 18.72 13.27 14.19
CA GLU A 74 19.45 12.02 14.43
C GLU A 74 19.89 11.40 13.09
N THR A 75 21.11 11.66 12.66
CA THR A 75 21.63 11.20 11.36
C THR A 75 21.66 9.67 11.21
N ALA A 76 21.86 8.93 12.31
CA ALA A 76 21.78 7.46 12.30
C ALA A 76 20.38 6.94 11.97
N ALA A 77 19.32 7.73 12.16
CA ALA A 77 17.95 7.35 11.87
C ALA A 77 17.70 7.22 10.35
N CYS A 78 18.35 8.01 9.52
CA CYS A 78 18.30 7.87 8.06
C CYS A 78 18.67 6.44 7.63
N ARG A 79 19.74 5.87 8.19
CA ARG A 79 20.16 4.50 7.87
C ARG A 79 19.09 3.47 8.26
N ARG A 80 18.39 3.67 9.40
CA ARG A 80 17.29 2.78 9.82
C ARG A 80 16.11 2.85 8.84
N VAL A 81 15.78 4.05 8.35
CA VAL A 81 14.75 4.23 7.32
C VAL A 81 15.14 3.48 6.06
N LEU A 82 16.35 3.72 5.52
CA LEU A 82 16.81 3.12 4.28
C LEU A 82 16.94 1.59 4.37
N ASP A 83 17.36 1.04 5.52
CA ASP A 83 17.44 -0.40 5.75
C ASP A 83 16.06 -1.06 5.72
N LEU A 84 15.06 -0.49 6.40
CA LEU A 84 13.71 -1.04 6.42
C LEU A 84 13.00 -0.84 5.07
N ASP A 85 13.14 0.32 4.44
CA ASP A 85 12.60 0.62 3.12
C ASP A 85 13.16 -0.31 2.04
N GLY A 86 14.49 -0.52 2.04
CA GLY A 86 15.16 -1.44 1.13
C GLY A 86 14.74 -2.90 1.35
N TRP A 87 14.55 -3.31 2.60
CA TRP A 87 14.05 -4.64 2.93
C TRP A 87 12.61 -4.86 2.41
N LEU A 88 11.72 -3.89 2.60
CA LEU A 88 10.35 -3.94 2.06
C LEU A 88 10.37 -4.03 0.53
N LEU A 89 11.19 -3.23 -0.14
CA LEU A 89 11.32 -3.28 -1.59
C LEU A 89 11.83 -4.65 -2.07
N ALA A 90 12.82 -5.21 -1.39
CA ALA A 90 13.38 -6.52 -1.71
C ALA A 90 12.39 -7.66 -1.48
N SER A 91 11.40 -7.49 -0.59
CA SER A 91 10.35 -8.48 -0.34
C SER A 91 9.28 -8.53 -1.45
N ARG A 92 9.29 -7.57 -2.40
CA ARG A 92 8.35 -7.58 -3.54
C ARG A 92 8.82 -8.54 -4.63
N GLU A 93 7.94 -9.42 -5.06
CA GLU A 93 8.24 -10.55 -5.95
C GLU A 93 8.67 -10.09 -7.35
N SER A 94 7.91 -9.15 -7.95
CA SER A 94 8.12 -8.75 -9.34
C SER A 94 8.90 -7.44 -9.49
N ALA A 95 9.57 -7.28 -10.65
CA ALA A 95 10.21 -6.03 -11.02
C ALA A 95 9.18 -4.88 -11.21
N GLU A 96 7.98 -5.22 -11.68
CA GLU A 96 6.90 -4.26 -11.89
C GLU A 96 6.41 -3.69 -10.56
N LEU A 97 6.22 -4.53 -9.52
CA LEU A 97 5.87 -4.07 -8.18
C LEU A 97 6.97 -3.20 -7.56
N ARG A 98 8.23 -3.56 -7.73
CA ARG A 98 9.33 -2.71 -7.24
C ARG A 98 9.37 -1.36 -7.96
N ALA A 99 9.05 -1.33 -9.25
CA ALA A 99 8.93 -0.08 -10.01
C ALA A 99 7.74 0.77 -9.54
N GLN A 100 6.58 0.13 -9.28
CA GLN A 100 5.40 0.77 -8.69
C GLN A 100 5.72 1.43 -7.36
N GLN A 101 6.36 0.71 -6.44
CA GLN A 101 6.72 1.20 -5.10
C GLN A 101 7.60 2.45 -5.18
N ARG A 102 8.60 2.44 -6.07
CA ARG A 102 9.49 3.60 -6.29
C ARG A 102 8.76 4.78 -6.92
N GLN A 103 7.92 4.53 -7.92
CA GLN A 103 7.19 5.59 -8.61
C GLN A 103 6.19 6.27 -7.67
N MET A 104 5.37 5.50 -6.96
CA MET A 104 4.38 6.05 -6.04
C MET A 104 5.05 6.79 -4.89
N GLY A 105 6.11 6.22 -4.32
CA GLY A 105 6.89 6.87 -3.26
C GLY A 105 7.50 8.18 -3.71
N GLY A 106 8.18 8.20 -4.85
CA GLY A 106 8.78 9.42 -5.42
C GLY A 106 7.74 10.49 -5.73
N SER A 107 6.58 10.12 -6.30
CA SER A 107 5.49 11.07 -6.58
C SER A 107 4.95 11.70 -5.30
N LEU A 108 4.76 10.92 -4.24
CA LEU A 108 4.29 11.44 -2.94
C LEU A 108 5.32 12.37 -2.30
N LEU A 109 6.60 12.01 -2.32
CA LEU A 109 7.67 12.85 -1.76
C LEU A 109 7.80 14.18 -2.51
N ASN A 110 7.65 14.18 -3.82
CA ASN A 110 7.66 15.42 -4.62
C ASN A 110 6.48 16.33 -4.23
N LEU A 111 5.28 15.75 -4.13
CA LEU A 111 4.10 16.50 -3.69
C LEU A 111 4.30 17.09 -2.29
N LEU A 112 4.83 16.31 -1.35
CA LEU A 112 5.08 16.79 0.01
C LEU A 112 6.13 17.90 0.04
N ALA A 113 7.17 17.81 -0.78
CA ALA A 113 8.16 18.89 -0.91
C ALA A 113 7.53 20.19 -1.44
N GLU A 114 6.65 20.10 -2.44
CA GLU A 114 5.88 21.25 -2.95
C GLU A 114 4.93 21.84 -1.89
N MET A 115 4.41 21.00 -0.99
CA MET A 115 3.58 21.42 0.15
C MET A 115 4.39 22.02 1.32
N GLY A 116 5.74 22.07 1.21
CA GLY A 116 6.60 22.61 2.26
C GLY A 116 7.12 21.57 3.26
N HIS A 117 6.97 20.28 2.96
CA HIS A 117 7.40 19.16 3.81
C HIS A 117 8.48 18.28 3.13
N PRO A 118 9.63 18.84 2.72
CA PRO A 118 10.70 18.04 2.13
C PRO A 118 11.31 17.09 3.16
N LEU A 119 11.92 15.98 2.70
CA LEU A 119 12.78 15.16 3.55
C LEU A 119 13.99 15.96 4.06
N PRO A 120 14.56 15.60 5.23
CA PRO A 120 15.76 16.28 5.76
C PRO A 120 16.96 16.25 4.80
N GLU A 121 17.09 15.18 4.02
CA GLU A 121 18.08 15.01 2.96
C GLU A 121 17.42 14.41 1.72
N GLN A 122 17.97 14.67 0.55
CA GLN A 122 17.43 14.14 -0.70
C GLN A 122 17.78 12.65 -0.85
N VAL A 123 16.84 11.77 -0.50
CA VAL A 123 16.91 10.32 -0.69
C VAL A 123 15.66 9.83 -1.38
N ALA A 124 15.80 8.72 -2.11
CA ALA A 124 14.65 8.02 -2.68
C ALA A 124 14.07 7.07 -1.63
N LEU A 125 12.77 7.15 -1.40
CA LEU A 125 12.01 6.21 -0.57
C LEU A 125 10.89 5.57 -1.39
N ASN A 126 10.56 4.33 -1.04
CA ASN A 126 9.47 3.59 -1.65
C ASN A 126 8.12 3.98 -1.01
N TRP A 127 7.03 3.45 -1.54
CA TRP A 127 5.68 3.84 -1.15
C TRP A 127 5.41 3.78 0.37
N PRO A 128 5.74 2.68 1.12
CA PRO A 128 5.45 2.62 2.55
C PRO A 128 6.21 3.69 3.36
N ALA A 129 7.48 3.94 3.03
CA ALA A 129 8.27 4.94 3.73
C ALA A 129 7.83 6.37 3.39
N ALA A 130 7.48 6.63 2.12
CA ALA A 130 6.90 7.91 1.71
C ALA A 130 5.54 8.17 2.36
N TRP A 131 4.70 7.12 2.52
CA TRP A 131 3.44 7.21 3.26
C TRP A 131 3.65 7.53 4.74
N ALA A 132 4.61 6.88 5.39
CA ALA A 132 4.96 7.18 6.78
C ALA A 132 5.50 8.60 6.94
N TRP A 133 6.29 9.11 5.96
CA TRP A 133 6.71 10.51 5.92
C TRP A 133 5.53 11.45 5.78
N ALA A 134 4.57 11.15 4.90
CA ALA A 134 3.36 11.95 4.74
C ALA A 134 2.55 12.00 6.04
N ALA A 135 2.40 10.87 6.72
CA ALA A 135 1.68 10.80 8.00
C ALA A 135 2.36 11.66 9.07
N GLN A 136 3.70 11.62 9.15
CA GLN A 136 4.47 12.47 10.07
C GLN A 136 4.33 13.96 9.72
N ALA A 137 4.56 14.31 8.47
CA ALA A 137 4.56 15.70 8.01
C ALA A 137 3.19 16.38 8.16
N LEU A 138 2.12 15.61 8.03
CA LEU A 138 0.74 16.06 8.11
C LEU A 138 0.07 15.72 9.45
N GLU A 139 0.85 15.32 10.45
CA GLU A 139 0.40 15.04 11.83
C GLU A 139 -0.74 14.01 11.91
N VAL A 140 -0.73 13.00 11.04
CA VAL A 140 -1.67 11.88 11.09
C VAL A 140 -1.27 10.93 12.23
N ALA A 141 -2.23 10.54 13.06
CA ALA A 141 -1.97 9.62 14.17
C ALA A 141 -1.49 8.25 13.67
N GLU A 142 -0.59 7.58 14.42
CA GLU A 142 0.00 6.30 14.05
C GLU A 142 -1.06 5.24 13.71
N SER A 143 -2.14 5.14 14.50
CA SER A 143 -3.24 4.19 14.23
C SER A 143 -4.00 4.52 12.96
N GLU A 144 -4.31 5.80 12.73
CA GLU A 144 -5.00 6.27 11.52
C GLU A 144 -4.12 6.09 10.26
N MET A 145 -2.80 6.25 10.40
CA MET A 145 -1.85 6.00 9.31
C MET A 145 -1.91 4.55 8.82
N VAL A 146 -1.92 3.57 9.74
CA VAL A 146 -1.97 2.15 9.38
C VAL A 146 -3.34 1.76 8.82
N GLU A 147 -4.43 2.22 9.44
CA GLU A 147 -5.79 2.02 8.92
C GLU A 147 -5.95 2.61 7.51
N GLY A 148 -5.51 3.86 7.32
CA GLY A 148 -5.59 4.55 6.03
C GLY A 148 -4.77 3.88 4.93
N TYR A 149 -3.62 3.31 5.29
CA TYR A 149 -2.80 2.54 4.35
C TYR A 149 -3.54 1.31 3.81
N LEU A 150 -4.08 0.49 4.71
CA LEU A 150 -4.85 -0.71 4.34
C LEU A 150 -6.15 -0.34 3.60
N TYR A 151 -6.84 0.70 4.06
CA TYR A 151 -8.05 1.21 3.39
C TYR A 151 -7.76 1.68 1.96
N GLY A 152 -6.68 2.46 1.78
CA GLY A 152 -6.26 2.96 0.47
C GLY A 152 -5.88 1.83 -0.48
N TRP A 153 -5.20 0.78 0.02
CA TRP A 153 -4.90 -0.40 -0.75
C TRP A 153 -6.17 -1.11 -1.22
N VAL A 154 -7.14 -1.37 -0.32
CA VAL A 154 -8.43 -1.99 -0.69
C VAL A 154 -9.19 -1.14 -1.71
N ALA A 155 -9.25 0.18 -1.51
CA ALA A 155 -9.91 1.10 -2.43
C ALA A 155 -9.29 1.04 -3.84
N ASN A 156 -7.97 0.94 -3.93
CA ASN A 156 -7.27 0.81 -5.20
C ASN A 156 -7.57 -0.53 -5.89
N GLN A 157 -7.58 -1.64 -5.14
CA GLN A 157 -7.94 -2.97 -5.68
C GLN A 157 -9.38 -2.99 -6.18
N LEU A 158 -10.33 -2.40 -5.46
CA LEU A 158 -11.72 -2.30 -5.89
C LEU A 158 -11.89 -1.41 -7.13
N SER A 159 -11.12 -0.32 -7.21
CA SER A 159 -11.07 0.52 -8.41
C SER A 159 -10.57 -0.26 -9.63
N ALA A 160 -9.58 -1.12 -9.46
CA ALA A 160 -9.10 -2.00 -10.52
C ALA A 160 -10.18 -3.06 -10.87
N ALA A 161 -10.81 -3.67 -9.88
CA ALA A 161 -11.85 -4.69 -10.08
C ALA A 161 -13.05 -4.17 -10.87
N VAL A 162 -13.52 -2.94 -10.61
CA VAL A 162 -14.61 -2.30 -11.38
C VAL A 162 -14.31 -2.19 -12.88
N ARG A 163 -13.03 -2.15 -13.24
CA ARG A 163 -12.58 -2.08 -14.65
C ARG A 163 -12.38 -3.45 -15.28
N LEU A 164 -12.28 -4.50 -14.48
CA LEU A 164 -11.92 -5.86 -14.92
C LEU A 164 -13.10 -6.84 -14.81
N LEU A 165 -14.01 -6.62 -13.88
CA LEU A 165 -15.18 -7.47 -13.61
C LEU A 165 -16.48 -6.71 -13.93
N PRO A 166 -17.60 -7.41 -14.16
CA PRO A 166 -18.91 -6.79 -14.24
C PRO A 166 -19.42 -6.35 -12.85
N LEU A 167 -18.58 -5.58 -12.14
CA LEU A 167 -18.83 -5.07 -10.81
C LEU A 167 -19.18 -3.58 -10.91
N GLY A 168 -20.41 -3.21 -10.54
CA GLY A 168 -20.81 -1.81 -10.52
C GLY A 168 -20.14 -1.01 -9.37
N PRO A 169 -19.90 0.29 -9.54
CA PRO A 169 -19.27 1.13 -8.51
C PRO A 169 -19.95 1.06 -7.15
N SER A 170 -21.29 1.01 -7.12
CA SER A 170 -22.05 0.89 -5.86
C SER A 170 -21.77 -0.45 -5.14
N ARG A 171 -21.61 -1.54 -5.89
CA ARG A 171 -21.26 -2.85 -5.30
C ARG A 171 -19.85 -2.84 -4.74
N ALA A 172 -18.90 -2.20 -5.43
CA ALA A 172 -17.54 -2.02 -4.93
C ALA A 172 -17.53 -1.23 -3.60
N GLN A 173 -18.35 -0.19 -3.47
CA GLN A 173 -18.48 0.57 -2.21
C GLN A 173 -19.12 -0.25 -1.08
N LEU A 174 -20.10 -1.08 -1.37
CA LEU A 174 -20.68 -2.01 -0.38
C LEU A 174 -19.63 -3.02 0.09
N LEU A 175 -18.84 -3.57 -0.84
CA LEU A 175 -17.75 -4.47 -0.51
C LEU A 175 -16.67 -3.79 0.33
N GLN A 176 -16.26 -2.57 -0.04
CA GLN A 176 -15.32 -1.79 0.77
C GLN A 176 -15.86 -1.56 2.19
N HIS A 177 -17.14 -1.21 2.33
CA HIS A 177 -17.77 -1.02 3.63
C HIS A 177 -17.77 -2.31 4.46
N SER A 178 -18.05 -3.47 3.86
CA SER A 178 -18.04 -4.76 4.56
C SER A 178 -16.66 -5.17 5.09
N LEU A 179 -15.58 -4.67 4.46
CA LEU A 179 -14.20 -4.95 4.86
C LEU A 179 -13.68 -4.02 5.98
N LEU A 180 -14.40 -2.94 6.34
CA LEU A 180 -13.94 -1.98 7.36
C LEU A 180 -13.59 -2.63 8.71
N PRO A 181 -14.41 -3.58 9.27
CA PRO A 181 -14.06 -4.22 10.53
C PRO A 181 -12.75 -5.03 10.44
N LEU A 182 -12.51 -5.70 9.30
CA LEU A 182 -11.28 -6.45 9.06
C LEU A 182 -10.08 -5.52 8.93
N ILE A 183 -10.19 -4.43 8.17
CA ILE A 183 -9.15 -3.41 8.02
C ILE A 183 -8.74 -2.88 9.39
N LYS A 184 -9.72 -2.47 10.21
CA LYS A 184 -9.46 -1.96 11.56
C LYS A 184 -8.77 -2.99 12.45
N GLY A 185 -9.29 -4.22 12.50
CA GLY A 185 -8.70 -5.29 13.31
C GLY A 185 -7.27 -5.65 12.87
N GLN A 186 -6.99 -5.66 11.56
CA GLN A 186 -5.64 -5.87 11.04
C GLN A 186 -4.71 -4.70 11.38
N ALA A 187 -5.16 -3.47 11.26
CA ALA A 187 -4.37 -2.29 11.63
C ALA A 187 -3.99 -2.32 13.12
N GLU A 188 -4.94 -2.57 14.01
CA GLU A 188 -4.71 -2.69 15.46
C GLU A 188 -3.70 -3.80 15.80
N GLN A 189 -3.74 -4.92 15.07
CA GLN A 189 -2.82 -6.03 15.26
C GLN A 189 -1.42 -5.71 14.71
N LEU A 190 -1.34 -5.19 13.47
CA LEU A 190 -0.07 -5.02 12.74
C LEU A 190 0.78 -3.89 13.29
N GLN A 191 0.19 -2.81 13.82
CA GLN A 191 0.94 -1.71 14.43
C GLN A 191 1.83 -2.13 15.61
N ARG A 192 1.58 -3.32 16.20
CA ARG A 192 2.34 -3.87 17.33
C ARG A 192 3.30 -4.99 16.92
N ARG A 193 3.42 -5.28 15.63
CA ARG A 193 4.22 -6.41 15.14
C ARG A 193 5.52 -5.93 14.50
N ASP A 194 6.56 -6.69 14.66
CA ASP A 194 7.78 -6.54 13.86
C ASP A 194 7.52 -7.13 12.47
N PRO A 195 7.63 -6.34 11.38
CA PRO A 195 7.40 -6.83 10.02
C PRO A 195 8.32 -7.99 9.65
N ARG A 196 9.56 -8.03 10.19
CA ARG A 196 10.54 -9.10 9.91
C ARG A 196 10.21 -10.43 10.57
N GLN A 197 9.25 -10.45 11.50
CA GLN A 197 8.76 -11.66 12.17
C GLN A 197 7.40 -12.12 11.63
N LEU A 198 6.87 -11.44 10.62
CA LEU A 198 5.60 -11.83 10.00
C LEU A 198 5.84 -12.84 8.87
N TRP A 199 5.00 -13.86 8.86
CA TRP A 199 4.89 -14.79 7.74
C TRP A 199 3.75 -14.34 6.83
N THR A 200 3.99 -14.38 5.52
CA THR A 200 2.97 -14.18 4.50
C THR A 200 2.77 -15.48 3.74
N SER A 201 1.56 -15.72 3.28
CA SER A 201 1.20 -16.92 2.50
C SER A 201 0.45 -16.57 1.21
N GLY A 202 0.65 -15.37 0.69
CA GLY A 202 0.07 -14.89 -0.57
C GLY A 202 0.71 -15.49 -1.83
N VAL A 203 1.05 -16.79 -1.81
CA VAL A 203 1.78 -17.44 -2.93
C VAL A 203 1.03 -17.28 -4.26
N GLY A 204 -0.32 -17.41 -4.25
CA GLY A 204 -1.12 -17.22 -5.47
C GLY A 204 -1.06 -15.81 -6.02
N ALA A 205 -1.12 -14.80 -5.16
CA ALA A 205 -0.96 -13.40 -5.54
C ALA A 205 0.45 -13.12 -6.04
N GLY A 206 1.48 -13.62 -5.34
CA GLY A 206 2.88 -13.50 -5.77
C GLY A 206 3.13 -14.12 -7.16
N MET A 207 2.58 -15.29 -7.43
CA MET A 207 2.65 -15.92 -8.77
C MET A 207 1.92 -15.08 -9.81
N ALA A 208 0.72 -14.57 -9.52
CA ALA A 208 -0.01 -13.70 -10.43
C ALA A 208 0.79 -12.42 -10.76
N GLN A 209 1.46 -11.83 -9.77
CA GLN A 209 2.32 -10.67 -9.98
C GLN A 209 3.54 -10.98 -10.87
N LEU A 210 4.12 -12.17 -10.76
CA LEU A 210 5.25 -12.58 -11.60
C LEU A 210 4.81 -12.83 -13.05
N THR A 211 3.61 -13.37 -13.27
CA THR A 211 3.11 -13.69 -14.61
C THR A 211 2.43 -12.50 -15.30
N HIS A 212 2.22 -11.37 -14.60
CA HIS A 212 1.59 -10.18 -15.18
C HIS A 212 2.33 -9.68 -16.43
N ALA A 213 3.66 -9.71 -16.43
CA ALA A 213 4.47 -9.30 -17.57
C ALA A 213 4.26 -10.16 -18.83
N GLU A 214 3.72 -11.36 -18.70
CA GLU A 214 3.46 -12.32 -19.77
C GLU A 214 2.07 -12.18 -20.40
N LEU A 215 1.19 -11.35 -19.83
CA LEU A 215 -0.14 -11.12 -20.36
C LEU A 215 -0.07 -10.54 -21.79
N TYR A 216 -0.85 -11.11 -22.72
CA TYR A 216 -0.94 -10.64 -24.09
C TYR A 216 -1.48 -9.20 -24.19
N SER A 217 -2.44 -8.87 -23.34
CA SER A 217 -3.01 -7.53 -23.26
C SER A 217 -3.11 -7.13 -21.79
N ARG A 218 -2.70 -5.91 -21.48
CA ARG A 218 -2.65 -5.39 -20.11
C ARG A 218 -3.37 -4.06 -20.02
N LEU A 219 -4.27 -3.93 -19.06
CA LEU A 219 -4.92 -2.69 -18.70
C LEU A 219 -4.10 -1.90 -17.65
N PHE A 220 -3.35 -2.63 -16.83
CA PHE A 220 -2.54 -2.11 -15.74
C PHE A 220 -1.04 -2.28 -15.99
N ARG A 221 -0.23 -1.63 -15.16
CA ARG A 221 1.23 -1.68 -15.22
C ARG A 221 1.84 -2.77 -14.34
N SER A 222 1.06 -3.29 -13.36
CA SER A 222 1.43 -4.41 -12.50
C SER A 222 0.19 -5.15 -12.01
#